data_e74430fd4ff5a2259e4a0fea40d5f8b9
#
_entry.id   e74430fd4ff5a2259e4a0fea40d5f8b9
#
_cell.length_a   1.000
_cell.length_b   1.000
_cell.length_c   1.000
_cell.angle_alpha   90.00
_cell.angle_beta   90.00
_cell.angle_gamma   90.00
#
_symmetry.space_group_name_H-M   'P 1'
#
loop_
_entity.id
_entity.type
_entity.pdbx_description
1 polymer ?
#
loop_
_entity_poly.entity_id
_entity_poly.type
_entity_poly.pdbx_seq_one_letter_code
_entity_poly.pdbx_strand_id
1 'polypeptide(L)'
;MLAALYFAYSVFLGARSDPVARDLARLKLPPVALAAPSQRQATLPGVSALSIQLAQAIGADVEVGDAAEGELILLKGDHIFALGAARPDASVHAVIARIAAALDALPGAIVVSGHTDDQPIRTARFPSNWELSTERARSVASLMSAELRDPARLRAEGLADSEPVLPNDSAANRAKNRRVAILLRSGS
;
A
#
# COMPACT_ATOMS: atom_id res chain seq x y z
N MET A 1 -26.11 -1.20 -5.47
CA MET A 1 -26.49 -1.77 -6.78
C MET A 1 -25.71 -3.02 -7.20
N LEU A 2 -24.58 -3.36 -6.60
CA LEU A 2 -23.78 -4.57 -6.95
C LEU A 2 -24.33 -5.88 -6.37
N ALA A 3 -25.08 -5.86 -5.28
CA ALA A 3 -25.67 -7.06 -4.66
C ALA A 3 -26.80 -7.68 -5.48
N ALA A 4 -27.52 -6.88 -6.27
CA ALA A 4 -28.62 -7.36 -7.10
C ALA A 4 -28.15 -8.12 -8.35
N LEU A 5 -26.95 -7.80 -8.87
CA LEU A 5 -26.38 -8.51 -10.01
C LEU A 5 -25.85 -9.90 -9.64
N TYR A 6 -25.36 -10.06 -8.41
CA TYR A 6 -24.85 -11.36 -7.93
C TYR A 6 -25.99 -12.37 -7.72
N PHE A 7 -27.16 -11.90 -7.29
CA PHE A 7 -28.32 -12.76 -7.08
C PHE A 7 -28.95 -13.22 -8.40
N ALA A 8 -28.98 -12.38 -9.43
CA ALA A 8 -29.48 -12.74 -10.75
C ALA A 8 -28.58 -13.75 -11.49
N TYR A 9 -27.27 -13.71 -11.27
CA TYR A 9 -26.32 -14.65 -11.87
C TYR A 9 -26.39 -16.04 -11.23
N SER A 10 -26.67 -16.14 -9.94
CA SER A 10 -26.80 -17.42 -9.24
C SER A 10 -28.10 -18.18 -9.58
N VAL A 11 -29.19 -17.47 -9.94
CA VAL A 11 -30.45 -18.06 -10.34
C VAL A 11 -30.40 -18.59 -11.79
N PHE A 12 -29.60 -17.97 -12.66
CA PHE A 12 -29.48 -18.42 -14.07
C PHE A 12 -28.65 -19.70 -14.21
N LEU A 13 -27.73 -20.01 -13.28
CA LEU A 13 -26.94 -21.25 -13.27
C LEU A 13 -27.67 -22.46 -12.68
N GLY A 14 -28.81 -22.26 -12.01
CA GLY A 14 -29.58 -23.34 -11.36
C GLY A 14 -30.49 -24.16 -12.27
N ALA A 15 -30.62 -23.84 -13.57
CA ALA A 15 -31.63 -24.45 -14.46
C ALA A 15 -31.05 -25.42 -15.51
N ARG A 16 -29.81 -25.86 -15.40
CA ARG A 16 -29.27 -26.98 -16.19
C ARG A 16 -29.05 -28.18 -15.26
N SER A 17 -29.96 -29.11 -15.33
CA SER A 17 -29.85 -30.44 -14.70
C SER A 17 -28.67 -31.19 -15.29
N ASP A 18 -27.50 -31.06 -14.67
CA ASP A 18 -26.29 -31.80 -15.01
C ASP A 18 -26.45 -33.25 -14.53
N PRO A 19 -26.40 -34.26 -15.41
CA PRO A 19 -26.53 -35.67 -15.00
C PRO A 19 -25.42 -36.11 -14.05
N VAL A 20 -24.26 -35.39 -14.04
CA VAL A 20 -23.14 -35.68 -13.15
C VAL A 20 -23.43 -35.37 -11.68
N ALA A 21 -24.32 -34.40 -11.40
CA ALA A 21 -24.69 -34.05 -10.04
C ALA A 21 -25.53 -35.14 -9.35
N ARG A 22 -26.18 -36.02 -10.11
CA ARG A 22 -27.00 -37.13 -9.56
C ARG A 22 -26.18 -38.33 -9.14
N ASP A 23 -25.03 -38.57 -9.74
CA ASP A 23 -24.18 -39.69 -9.37
C ASP A 23 -23.30 -39.37 -8.15
N LEU A 24 -22.92 -38.10 -7.93
CA LEU A 24 -22.23 -37.65 -6.73
C LEU A 24 -23.10 -37.76 -5.45
N ALA A 25 -24.42 -37.65 -5.57
CA ALA A 25 -25.32 -37.81 -4.43
C ALA A 25 -25.45 -39.24 -3.93
N ARG A 26 -25.00 -40.24 -4.72
CA ARG A 26 -25.04 -41.68 -4.33
C ARG A 26 -23.80 -42.12 -3.58
N LEU A 27 -22.71 -41.38 -3.63
CA LEU A 27 -21.54 -41.61 -2.80
C LEU A 27 -21.82 -41.02 -1.40
N LYS A 28 -22.22 -41.88 -0.45
CA LYS A 28 -22.28 -41.55 0.99
C LYS A 28 -20.85 -41.27 1.51
N LEU A 29 -20.22 -40.21 1.03
CA LEU A 29 -19.04 -39.68 1.67
C LEU A 29 -19.47 -38.95 2.94
N PRO A 30 -18.80 -39.19 4.08
CA PRO A 30 -19.08 -38.38 5.26
C PRO A 30 -18.86 -36.89 4.89
N PRO A 31 -19.62 -35.96 5.48
CA PRO A 31 -19.45 -34.57 5.22
C PRO A 31 -18.00 -34.23 5.61
N VAL A 32 -17.15 -34.08 4.59
CA VAL A 32 -15.90 -33.36 4.78
C VAL A 32 -16.35 -31.98 5.17
N ALA A 33 -16.29 -31.68 6.47
CA ALA A 33 -16.37 -30.31 6.93
C ALA A 33 -15.27 -29.60 6.17
N LEU A 34 -15.64 -28.90 5.08
CA LEU A 34 -14.83 -27.81 4.56
C LEU A 34 -14.70 -26.88 5.75
N ALA A 35 -13.61 -27.06 6.50
CA ALA A 35 -13.16 -26.06 7.42
C ALA A 35 -13.11 -24.78 6.59
N ALA A 36 -14.02 -23.88 6.89
CA ALA A 36 -13.93 -22.53 6.38
C ALA A 36 -12.48 -22.13 6.50
N PRO A 37 -11.86 -21.52 5.46
CA PRO A 37 -10.49 -21.06 5.59
C PRO A 37 -10.47 -20.26 6.89
N SER A 38 -9.84 -20.81 7.90
CA SER A 38 -9.57 -20.09 9.12
C SER A 38 -8.83 -18.85 8.65
N GLN A 39 -9.55 -17.73 8.58
CA GLN A 39 -8.95 -16.42 8.57
C GLN A 39 -8.14 -16.37 9.86
N ARG A 40 -6.97 -16.94 9.83
CA ARG A 40 -5.90 -16.51 10.69
C ARG A 40 -5.52 -15.13 10.15
N GLN A 41 -6.35 -14.17 10.50
CA GLN A 41 -5.85 -12.83 10.73
C GLN A 41 -4.79 -13.01 11.80
N ALA A 42 -3.55 -13.22 11.37
CA ALA A 42 -2.40 -12.93 12.18
C ALA A 42 -2.36 -11.40 12.28
N THR A 43 -3.31 -10.84 13.02
CA THR A 43 -3.22 -9.49 13.53
C THR A 43 -2.05 -9.51 14.50
N LEU A 44 -0.89 -9.06 14.04
CA LEU A 44 0.14 -8.60 14.96
C LEU A 44 -0.55 -7.55 15.84
N PRO A 45 -0.56 -7.72 17.19
CA PRO A 45 -1.27 -6.79 18.07
C PRO A 45 -0.54 -5.45 18.08
N GLY A 46 -0.87 -4.55 17.20
CA GLY A 46 -0.25 -3.24 16.99
C GLY A 46 -0.52 -2.68 15.60
N VAL A 47 -0.47 -3.51 14.58
CA VAL A 47 -0.62 -3.10 13.18
C VAL A 47 -2.04 -2.59 12.90
N SER A 48 -3.07 -3.29 13.35
CA SER A 48 -4.46 -2.86 13.15
C SER A 48 -4.84 -1.61 13.96
N ALA A 49 -4.22 -1.38 15.12
CA ALA A 49 -4.44 -0.16 15.90
C ALA A 49 -3.75 1.04 15.23
N LEU A 50 -2.56 0.84 14.67
CA LEU A 50 -1.84 1.87 13.95
C LEU A 50 -2.54 2.24 12.63
N SER A 51 -2.98 1.27 11.85
CA SER A 51 -3.71 1.53 10.62
C SER A 51 -5.00 2.32 10.85
N ILE A 52 -5.73 2.02 11.93
CA ILE A 52 -6.93 2.76 12.32
C ILE A 52 -6.57 4.20 12.78
N GLN A 53 -5.55 4.36 13.62
CA GLN A 53 -5.10 5.66 14.10
C GLN A 53 -4.56 6.53 12.95
N LEU A 54 -3.78 5.96 12.06
CA LEU A 54 -3.24 6.65 10.89
C LEU A 54 -4.35 7.02 9.90
N ALA A 55 -5.26 6.12 9.59
CA ALA A 55 -6.40 6.40 8.71
C ALA A 55 -7.29 7.53 9.26
N GLN A 56 -7.50 7.58 10.57
CA GLN A 56 -8.26 8.65 11.23
C GLN A 56 -7.50 9.98 11.28
N ALA A 57 -6.17 9.94 11.38
CA ALA A 57 -5.34 11.12 11.54
C ALA A 57 -4.96 11.81 10.21
N ILE A 58 -4.99 11.09 9.09
CA ILE A 58 -4.26 11.45 7.88
C ILE A 58 -5.18 11.79 6.69
N GLY A 59 -6.44 11.34 6.71
CA GLY A 59 -7.39 11.61 5.63
C GLY A 59 -7.20 10.72 4.38
N ALA A 60 -7.91 11.06 3.28
CA ALA A 60 -8.05 10.22 2.07
C ALA A 60 -6.78 10.08 1.20
N ASP A 61 -5.72 10.80 1.52
CA ASP A 61 -4.50 10.86 0.70
C ASP A 61 -3.44 9.83 1.08
N VAL A 62 -3.71 9.06 2.14
CA VAL A 62 -2.81 8.01 2.66
C VAL A 62 -3.55 6.69 2.66
N GLU A 63 -2.94 5.70 2.04
CA GLU A 63 -3.40 4.31 2.07
C GLU A 63 -2.47 3.53 3.02
N VAL A 64 -3.06 2.85 3.99
CA VAL A 64 -2.34 1.97 4.91
C VAL A 64 -2.72 0.53 4.61
N GLY A 65 -1.72 -0.34 4.49
CA GLY A 65 -1.90 -1.74 4.17
C GLY A 65 -0.80 -2.61 4.75
N ASP A 66 -1.03 -3.89 4.75
CA ASP A 66 -0.04 -4.88 5.17
C ASP A 66 0.85 -5.25 3.98
N ALA A 67 2.16 -5.31 4.22
CA ALA A 67 3.13 -5.89 3.31
C ALA A 67 3.70 -7.19 3.89
N ALA A 68 4.31 -8.02 3.05
CA ALA A 68 4.90 -9.29 3.50
C ALA A 68 5.98 -9.12 4.58
N GLU A 69 6.63 -7.95 4.62
CA GLU A 69 7.75 -7.65 5.53
C GLU A 69 7.36 -6.70 6.68
N GLY A 70 6.10 -6.30 6.79
CA GLY A 70 5.66 -5.37 7.81
C GLY A 70 4.47 -4.50 7.40
N GLU A 71 4.37 -3.31 7.95
CA GLU A 71 3.31 -2.35 7.66
C GLU A 71 3.73 -1.37 6.58
N LEU A 72 2.87 -1.19 5.58
CA LEU A 72 3.10 -0.33 4.42
C LEU A 72 2.16 0.87 4.44
N ILE A 73 2.72 2.06 4.40
CA ILE A 73 1.99 3.32 4.28
C ILE A 73 2.29 3.91 2.90
N LEU A 74 1.26 4.16 2.11
CA LEU A 74 1.38 4.73 0.77
C LEU A 74 0.91 6.18 0.75
N LEU A 75 1.78 7.07 0.32
CA LEU A 75 1.52 8.48 0.11
C LEU A 75 1.44 8.75 -1.39
N LYS A 76 0.30 9.28 -1.88
CA LYS A 76 0.14 9.63 -3.30
C LYS A 76 1.07 10.79 -3.68
N GLY A 77 1.96 10.55 -4.63
CA GLY A 77 2.99 11.51 -5.02
C GLY A 77 2.45 12.85 -5.51
N ASP A 78 1.36 12.83 -6.27
CA ASP A 78 0.73 14.03 -6.84
C ASP A 78 0.11 14.96 -5.77
N HIS A 79 -0.18 14.43 -4.57
CA HIS A 79 -0.67 15.22 -3.43
C HIS A 79 0.46 15.73 -2.52
N ILE A 80 1.63 15.12 -2.61
CA ILE A 80 2.77 15.48 -1.77
C ILE A 80 3.70 16.45 -2.48
N PHE A 81 3.89 16.29 -3.79
CA PHE A 81 4.86 17.02 -4.57
C PHE A 81 4.20 17.78 -5.72
N ALA A 82 4.62 19.02 -5.94
CA ALA A 82 4.34 19.68 -7.20
C ALA A 82 4.98 18.93 -8.38
N LEU A 83 4.46 19.14 -9.58
CA LEU A 83 4.95 18.49 -10.80
C LEU A 83 6.47 18.69 -10.96
N GLY A 84 7.22 17.58 -11.09
CA GLY A 84 8.67 17.62 -11.24
C GLY A 84 9.43 18.07 -9.98
N ALA A 85 8.76 18.30 -8.87
CA ALA A 85 9.39 18.66 -7.60
C ALA A 85 9.76 17.42 -6.78
N ALA A 86 10.75 17.59 -5.90
CA ALA A 86 11.15 16.61 -4.90
C ALA A 86 11.02 17.11 -3.46
N ARG A 87 10.65 18.40 -3.28
CA ARG A 87 10.36 18.92 -1.94
C ARG A 87 8.86 18.76 -1.70
N PRO A 88 8.45 18.12 -0.58
CA PRO A 88 7.05 18.03 -0.21
C PRO A 88 6.42 19.41 0.00
N ASP A 89 5.14 19.54 -0.35
CA ASP A 89 4.36 20.74 -0.06
C ASP A 89 4.25 20.95 1.47
N ALA A 90 4.25 22.20 1.90
CA ALA A 90 4.17 22.53 3.33
C ALA A 90 2.88 22.01 3.98
N SER A 91 1.79 21.88 3.23
CA SER A 91 0.50 21.35 3.72
C SER A 91 0.59 19.91 4.22
N VAL A 92 1.52 19.10 3.69
CA VAL A 92 1.68 17.70 4.08
C VAL A 92 2.72 17.45 5.18
N HIS A 93 3.46 18.48 5.60
CA HIS A 93 4.47 18.33 6.64
C HIS A 93 3.88 17.80 7.95
N ALA A 94 2.73 18.33 8.37
CA ALA A 94 2.04 17.87 9.59
C ALA A 94 1.57 16.41 9.48
N VAL A 95 1.24 15.93 8.28
CA VAL A 95 0.85 14.54 8.02
C VAL A 95 2.07 13.64 8.16
N ILE A 96 3.20 14.01 7.53
CA ILE A 96 4.44 13.26 7.61
C ILE A 96 4.97 13.20 9.05
N ALA A 97 4.89 14.30 9.81
CA ALA A 97 5.26 14.33 11.22
C ALA A 97 4.41 13.37 12.08
N ARG A 98 3.09 13.34 11.85
CA ARG A 98 2.20 12.39 12.56
C ARG A 98 2.50 10.93 12.22
N ILE A 99 2.80 10.63 10.95
CA ILE A 99 3.23 9.29 10.56
C ILE A 99 4.51 8.92 11.30
N ALA A 100 5.51 9.80 11.30
CA ALA A 100 6.78 9.57 11.97
C ALA A 100 6.60 9.34 13.48
N ALA A 101 5.81 10.18 14.16
CA ALA A 101 5.52 10.04 15.58
C ALA A 101 4.81 8.71 15.92
N ALA A 102 3.90 8.26 15.05
CA ALA A 102 3.24 6.97 15.23
C ALA A 102 4.21 5.80 15.04
N LEU A 103 5.10 5.87 14.04
CA LEU A 103 6.13 4.85 13.79
C LEU A 103 7.23 4.87 14.84
N ASP A 104 7.49 6.01 15.51
CA ASP A 104 8.48 6.10 16.59
C ASP A 104 8.10 5.26 17.82
N ALA A 105 6.82 5.03 18.05
CA ALA A 105 6.32 4.17 19.12
C ALA A 105 6.52 2.67 18.84
N LEU A 106 6.83 2.28 17.60
CA LEU A 106 6.95 0.89 17.16
C LEU A 106 8.42 0.52 16.93
N PRO A 107 8.84 -0.70 17.29
CA PRO A 107 10.18 -1.19 16.95
C PRO A 107 10.29 -1.54 15.48
N GLY A 108 11.51 -1.52 14.93
CA GLY A 108 11.81 -1.96 13.57
C GLY A 108 12.50 -0.89 12.74
N ALA A 109 12.98 -1.27 11.57
CA ALA A 109 13.57 -0.35 10.60
C ALA A 109 12.48 0.31 9.75
N ILE A 110 12.66 1.59 9.44
CA ILE A 110 11.75 2.36 8.60
C ILE A 110 12.43 2.59 7.25
N VAL A 111 11.79 2.15 6.16
CA VAL A 111 12.29 2.35 4.80
C VAL A 111 11.33 3.27 4.06
N VAL A 112 11.84 4.37 3.53
CA VAL A 112 11.09 5.32 2.70
C VAL A 112 11.52 5.13 1.26
N SER A 113 10.64 4.60 0.42
CA SER A 113 10.91 4.32 -0.99
C SER A 113 10.14 5.28 -1.89
N GLY A 114 10.85 5.94 -2.82
CA GLY A 114 10.25 6.82 -3.83
C GLY A 114 10.02 6.08 -5.13
N HIS A 115 8.83 6.24 -5.70
CA HIS A 115 8.45 5.65 -6.99
C HIS A 115 7.98 6.71 -7.98
N THR A 116 8.19 6.44 -9.26
CA THR A 116 7.64 7.22 -10.39
C THR A 116 6.74 6.35 -11.26
N ASP A 117 6.10 6.95 -12.23
CA ASP A 117 5.59 6.25 -13.39
C ASP A 117 6.73 6.02 -14.43
N ASP A 118 6.38 5.43 -15.57
CA ASP A 118 7.28 5.13 -16.68
C ASP A 118 7.60 6.36 -17.57
N GLN A 119 7.01 7.53 -17.28
CA GLN A 119 7.28 8.72 -18.06
C GLN A 119 8.66 9.28 -17.73
N PRO A 120 9.58 9.36 -18.68
CA PRO A 120 10.95 9.80 -18.39
C PRO A 120 10.97 11.30 -18.04
N ILE A 121 11.63 11.62 -16.91
CA ILE A 121 11.97 13.01 -16.58
C ILE A 121 13.40 13.31 -17.04
N ARG A 122 13.58 14.50 -17.62
CA ARG A 122 14.92 15.05 -17.94
C ARG A 122 14.91 16.53 -17.66
N THR A 123 15.41 16.91 -16.51
CA THR A 123 15.62 18.33 -16.14
C THR A 123 17.05 18.52 -15.71
N ALA A 124 17.50 19.77 -15.64
CA ALA A 124 18.85 20.09 -15.11
C ALA A 124 19.03 19.60 -13.66
N ARG A 125 17.95 19.52 -12.89
CA ARG A 125 17.98 19.08 -11.49
C ARG A 125 17.84 17.57 -11.34
N PHE A 126 17.06 16.92 -12.20
CA PHE A 126 16.79 15.50 -12.16
C PHE A 126 17.04 14.89 -13.54
N PRO A 127 18.24 14.33 -13.77
CA PRO A 127 18.58 13.69 -15.05
C PRO A 127 17.74 12.47 -15.37
N SER A 128 17.23 11.75 -14.37
CA SER A 128 16.36 10.58 -14.55
C SER A 128 15.34 10.42 -13.42
N ASN A 129 14.43 9.44 -13.60
CA ASN A 129 13.44 9.04 -12.60
C ASN A 129 14.11 8.50 -11.31
N TRP A 130 15.30 7.94 -11.40
CA TRP A 130 16.08 7.48 -10.25
C TRP A 130 16.46 8.62 -9.30
N GLU A 131 17.03 9.70 -9.85
CA GLU A 131 17.40 10.87 -9.05
C GLU A 131 16.16 11.54 -8.45
N LEU A 132 15.08 11.69 -9.25
CA LEU A 132 13.84 12.27 -8.75
C LEU A 132 13.24 11.46 -7.61
N SER A 133 13.12 10.14 -7.77
CA SER A 133 12.54 9.25 -6.76
C SER A 133 13.39 9.19 -5.50
N THR A 134 14.71 9.13 -5.65
CA THR A 134 15.67 9.17 -4.53
C THR A 134 15.56 10.46 -3.73
N GLU A 135 15.49 11.60 -4.41
CA GLU A 135 15.42 12.90 -3.73
C GLU A 135 14.05 13.10 -3.05
N ARG A 136 12.97 12.58 -3.63
CA ARG A 136 11.64 12.54 -3.01
C ARG A 136 11.65 11.74 -1.71
N ALA A 137 12.20 10.52 -1.75
CA ALA A 137 12.34 9.67 -0.58
C ALA A 137 13.18 10.34 0.51
N ARG A 138 14.31 10.94 0.15
CA ARG A 138 15.19 11.68 1.08
C ARG A 138 14.50 12.87 1.72
N SER A 139 13.71 13.62 0.95
CA SER A 139 13.00 14.80 1.46
C SER A 139 11.93 14.40 2.48
N VAL A 140 11.18 13.32 2.24
CA VAL A 140 10.21 12.77 3.20
C VAL A 140 10.94 12.22 4.42
N ALA A 141 11.99 11.42 4.24
CA ALA A 141 12.79 10.87 5.34
C ALA A 141 13.40 11.98 6.22
N SER A 142 13.87 13.08 5.62
CA SER A 142 14.38 14.23 6.36
C SER A 142 13.33 14.88 7.26
N LEU A 143 12.08 14.99 6.79
CA LEU A 143 10.96 15.48 7.62
C LEU A 143 10.63 14.50 8.74
N MET A 144 10.63 13.20 8.46
CA MET A 144 10.37 12.17 9.47
C MET A 144 11.45 12.12 10.53
N SER A 145 12.72 12.31 10.15
CA SER A 145 13.86 12.21 11.08
C SER A 145 13.80 13.23 12.22
N ALA A 146 13.12 14.35 12.03
CA ALA A 146 12.94 15.37 13.06
C ALA A 146 12.01 14.91 14.22
N GLU A 147 11.15 13.93 13.95
CA GLU A 147 10.13 13.41 14.89
C GLU A 147 10.55 12.07 15.53
N LEU A 148 11.60 11.42 15.01
CA LEU A 148 12.05 10.12 15.50
C LEU A 148 13.11 10.27 16.61
N ARG A 149 12.97 9.52 17.71
CA ARG A 149 13.97 9.41 18.77
C ARG A 149 15.27 8.77 18.32
N ASP A 150 15.16 7.82 17.38
CA ASP A 150 16.29 7.14 16.74
C ASP A 150 16.20 7.27 15.21
N PRO A 151 16.75 8.34 14.62
CA PRO A 151 16.77 8.50 13.17
C PRO A 151 17.65 7.47 12.44
N ALA A 152 18.54 6.74 13.13
CA ALA A 152 19.41 5.75 12.50
C ALA A 152 18.64 4.53 11.95
N ARG A 153 17.43 4.31 12.43
CA ARG A 153 16.53 3.26 11.91
C ARG A 153 15.84 3.62 10.58
N LEU A 154 15.98 4.89 10.13
CA LEU A 154 15.37 5.39 8.91
C LEU A 154 16.31 5.24 7.71
N ARG A 155 15.79 4.72 6.61
CA ARG A 155 16.49 4.62 5.31
C ARG A 155 15.63 5.23 4.22
N ALA A 156 16.29 5.83 3.22
CA ALA A 156 15.61 6.39 2.04
C ALA A 156 16.21 5.80 0.78
N GLU A 157 15.38 5.36 -0.15
CA GLU A 157 15.79 4.80 -1.43
C GLU A 157 14.88 5.26 -2.57
N GLY A 158 15.42 5.36 -3.77
CA GLY A 158 14.65 5.64 -4.98
C GLY A 158 14.55 4.38 -5.82
N LEU A 159 13.36 4.03 -6.22
CA LEU A 159 13.07 2.84 -7.03
C LEU A 159 12.56 3.19 -8.43
N ALA A 160 12.40 4.48 -8.74
CA ALA A 160 11.89 4.93 -10.04
C ALA A 160 10.60 4.17 -10.43
N ASP A 161 10.55 3.64 -11.65
CA ASP A 161 9.46 2.84 -12.21
C ASP A 161 9.71 1.31 -12.16
N SER A 162 10.71 0.86 -11.39
CA SER A 162 11.09 -0.56 -11.33
C SER A 162 10.04 -1.44 -10.64
N GLU A 163 9.22 -0.87 -9.74
CA GLU A 163 8.20 -1.59 -8.98
C GLU A 163 6.83 -0.93 -9.11
N PRO A 164 6.16 -1.04 -10.27
CA PRO A 164 4.85 -0.45 -10.45
C PRO A 164 3.78 -1.24 -9.69
N VAL A 165 2.85 -0.54 -9.03
CA VAL A 165 1.66 -1.16 -8.38
C VAL A 165 0.63 -1.57 -9.41
N LEU A 166 0.54 -0.82 -10.50
CA LEU A 166 -0.35 -1.07 -11.63
C LEU A 166 0.40 -0.87 -12.95
N PRO A 167 -0.06 -1.51 -14.05
CA PRO A 167 0.46 -1.23 -15.38
C PRO A 167 0.40 0.27 -15.71
N ASN A 168 1.44 0.80 -16.37
CA ASN A 168 1.51 2.24 -16.75
C ASN A 168 0.68 2.57 -18.01
N ASP A 169 -0.42 1.88 -18.26
CA ASP A 169 -1.27 1.94 -19.45
C ASP A 169 -2.26 3.11 -19.47
N SER A 170 -2.56 3.67 -18.30
CA SER A 170 -3.51 4.78 -18.16
C SER A 170 -2.96 5.89 -17.27
N ALA A 171 -3.47 7.12 -17.42
CA ALA A 171 -3.10 8.23 -16.56
C ALA A 171 -3.45 7.96 -15.09
N ALA A 172 -4.57 7.28 -14.84
CA ALA A 172 -5.02 6.92 -13.50
C ALA A 172 -4.07 5.90 -12.84
N ASN A 173 -3.58 4.90 -13.59
CA ASN A 173 -2.63 3.92 -13.11
C ASN A 173 -1.25 4.55 -12.87
N ARG A 174 -0.78 5.39 -13.79
CA ARG A 174 0.46 6.16 -13.60
C ARG A 174 0.40 7.03 -12.34
N ALA A 175 -0.73 7.70 -12.07
CA ALA A 175 -0.89 8.48 -10.83
C ALA A 175 -0.74 7.65 -9.56
N LYS A 176 -1.17 6.38 -9.57
CA LYS A 176 -0.98 5.45 -8.44
C LYS A 176 0.48 4.96 -8.33
N ASN A 177 1.18 4.84 -9.45
CA ASN A 177 2.59 4.48 -9.45
C ASN A 177 3.48 5.62 -8.92
N ARG A 178 3.12 6.89 -9.15
CA ARG A 178 3.78 8.05 -8.55
C ARG A 178 3.44 8.14 -7.07
N ARG A 179 4.24 7.51 -6.22
CA ARG A 179 4.01 7.40 -4.77
C ARG A 179 5.29 7.46 -3.97
N VAL A 180 5.16 7.72 -2.68
CA VAL A 180 6.17 7.39 -1.68
C VAL A 180 5.59 6.29 -0.79
N ALA A 181 6.34 5.22 -0.63
CA ALA A 181 6.01 4.12 0.26
C ALA A 181 6.87 4.23 1.54
N ILE A 182 6.25 4.05 2.69
CA ILE A 182 6.93 3.99 3.99
C ILE A 182 6.65 2.62 4.56
N LEU A 183 7.68 1.79 4.68
CA LEU A 183 7.59 0.44 5.20
C LEU A 183 8.22 0.37 6.59
N LEU A 184 7.44 -0.04 7.58
CA LEU A 184 7.96 -0.43 8.89
C LEU A 184 8.26 -1.93 8.84
N ARG A 185 9.55 -2.28 8.78
CA ARG A 185 10.00 -3.67 8.87
C ARG A 185 10.02 -4.11 10.32
N SER A 186 9.19 -5.09 10.66
CA SER A 186 9.29 -5.75 11.96
C SER A 186 10.66 -6.45 12.05
N GLY A 187 11.43 -6.15 13.10
CA GLY A 187 12.71 -6.83 13.32
C GLY A 187 12.50 -8.34 13.50
N SER A 188 13.30 -9.12 12.80
CA SER A 188 13.41 -10.57 13.01
C SER A 188 14.04 -10.86 14.35
#